data_c486eb929e3773f56c01bd6f441dec7b
#
_entry.id   c486eb929e3773f56c01bd6f441dec7b
#
_cell.length_a   1.000
_cell.length_b   1.000
_cell.length_c   1.000
_cell.angle_alpha   90.00
_cell.angle_beta   90.00
_cell.angle_gamma   90.00
#
_symmetry.space_group_name_H-M   'P 1'
#
loop_
_entity.id
_entity.type
_entity.pdbx_description
1 polymer ?
#
loop_
_entity_poly.entity_id
_entity_poly.type
_entity_poly.pdbx_seq_one_letter_code
_entity_poly.pdbx_strand_id
1 'polypeptide(L)'
;MSGETGLRERKKQRMYRTISETAISLFLQRGFDEVSVADVAAAAEVSKPTLFRYFASKEDLALHRFADHEDEAARVVRGRTTGETPLEALRRHFLDGLDRHDPVTGLNDDAEVLAFHRLLYGTPSLVARLFAYTGRSEDALAAALAEAAEEKEGPDDITARIAAGQIIAVQRILAQENWRRVEAGATAWGVHPDAVTAAERAFTMLRSGLAPYA
;
A
#
# COMPACT_ATOMS: atom_id res chain seq x y z
N MET A 1 17.85 4.02 -29.01
CA MET A 1 18.25 3.10 -27.91
C MET A 1 17.20 2.97 -26.80
N SER A 2 16.03 3.59 -26.88
CA SER A 2 14.99 3.55 -25.81
C SER A 2 14.10 2.29 -25.80
N GLY A 3 14.05 1.49 -26.85
CA GLY A 3 13.11 0.35 -26.95
C GLY A 3 13.53 -0.90 -26.19
N GLU A 4 14.82 -1.21 -26.11
CA GLU A 4 15.34 -2.41 -25.45
C GLU A 4 15.26 -2.31 -23.91
N THR A 5 15.52 -1.12 -23.36
CA THR A 5 15.40 -0.86 -21.92
C THR A 5 13.95 -1.05 -21.45
N GLY A 6 12.98 -0.56 -22.22
CA GLY A 6 11.55 -0.71 -21.91
C GLY A 6 11.04 -2.15 -22.04
N LEU A 7 11.59 -2.96 -22.95
CA LEU A 7 11.23 -4.37 -23.08
C LEU A 7 11.79 -5.22 -21.94
N ARG A 8 13.04 -4.94 -21.53
CA ARG A 8 13.70 -5.62 -20.41
C ARG A 8 12.98 -5.34 -19.09
N GLU A 9 12.60 -4.08 -18.86
CA GLU A 9 11.85 -3.70 -17.66
C GLU A 9 10.46 -4.33 -17.63
N ARG A 10 9.72 -4.32 -18.74
CA ARG A 10 8.41 -5.02 -18.83
C ARG A 10 8.52 -6.52 -18.58
N LYS A 11 9.58 -7.19 -19.09
CA LYS A 11 9.81 -8.61 -18.80
C LYS A 11 10.11 -8.85 -17.32
N LYS A 12 10.87 -7.96 -16.70
CA LYS A 12 11.20 -8.01 -15.27
C LYS A 12 9.94 -7.85 -14.42
N GLN A 13 9.10 -6.86 -14.69
CA GLN A 13 7.84 -6.62 -14.00
C GLN A 13 6.86 -7.79 -14.16
N ARG A 14 6.78 -8.36 -15.36
CA ARG A 14 5.96 -9.57 -15.57
C ARG A 14 6.46 -10.73 -14.70
N MET A 15 7.77 -10.95 -14.60
CA MET A 15 8.35 -12.01 -13.78
C MET A 15 8.06 -11.79 -12.29
N TYR A 16 8.20 -10.55 -11.78
CA TYR A 16 7.81 -10.20 -10.42
C TYR A 16 6.36 -10.59 -10.13
N ARG A 17 5.45 -10.18 -11.02
CA ARG A 17 4.03 -10.46 -10.88
C ARG A 17 3.76 -11.97 -10.89
N THR A 18 4.26 -12.70 -11.88
CA THR A 18 4.05 -14.15 -11.99
C THR A 18 4.53 -14.90 -10.75
N ILE A 19 5.74 -14.61 -10.25
CA ILE A 19 6.28 -15.27 -9.05
C ILE A 19 5.42 -14.94 -7.82
N SER A 20 5.04 -13.68 -7.64
CA SER A 20 4.23 -13.24 -6.49
C SER A 20 2.82 -13.84 -6.53
N GLU A 21 2.14 -13.84 -7.67
CA GLU A 21 0.80 -14.45 -7.83
C GLU A 21 0.84 -15.96 -7.57
N THR A 22 1.86 -16.66 -8.08
CA THR A 22 2.07 -18.09 -7.79
C THR A 22 2.29 -18.32 -6.29
N ALA A 23 3.10 -17.51 -5.64
CA ALA A 23 3.36 -17.61 -4.21
C ALA A 23 2.08 -17.39 -3.38
N ILE A 24 1.34 -16.31 -3.66
CA ILE A 24 0.08 -15.99 -2.97
C ILE A 24 -0.93 -17.14 -3.14
N SER A 25 -1.08 -17.68 -4.36
CA SER A 25 -1.96 -18.82 -4.60
C SER A 25 -1.60 -20.04 -3.75
N LEU A 26 -0.31 -20.39 -3.68
CA LEU A 26 0.17 -21.49 -2.84
C LEU A 26 -0.05 -21.21 -1.34
N PHE A 27 0.22 -19.99 -0.88
CA PHE A 27 0.03 -19.61 0.52
C PHE A 27 -1.45 -19.65 0.93
N LEU A 28 -2.36 -19.26 0.04
CA LEU A 28 -3.81 -19.34 0.29
C LEU A 28 -4.31 -20.78 0.31
N GLN A 29 -3.74 -21.67 -0.51
CA GLN A 29 -4.16 -23.07 -0.59
C GLN A 29 -3.62 -23.92 0.55
N ARG A 30 -2.38 -23.70 0.98
CA ARG A 30 -1.63 -24.60 1.87
C ARG A 30 -1.24 -23.98 3.20
N GLY A 31 -1.41 -22.66 3.36
CA GLY A 31 -0.90 -21.89 4.49
C GLY A 31 0.51 -21.33 4.25
N PHE A 32 0.79 -20.17 4.85
CA PHE A 32 2.08 -19.50 4.67
C PHE A 32 3.26 -20.37 5.14
N ASP A 33 3.16 -20.96 6.34
CA ASP A 33 4.29 -21.68 6.95
C ASP A 33 4.61 -22.99 6.23
N GLU A 34 3.61 -23.67 5.68
CA GLU A 34 3.73 -24.96 5.00
C GLU A 34 4.34 -24.89 3.59
N VAL A 35 4.41 -23.72 2.99
CA VAL A 35 4.98 -23.51 1.65
C VAL A 35 6.41 -23.03 1.75
N SER A 36 7.36 -23.75 1.16
CA SER A 36 8.75 -23.32 1.08
C SER A 36 9.03 -22.43 -0.14
N VAL A 37 10.13 -21.66 -0.09
CA VAL A 37 10.61 -20.91 -1.27
C VAL A 37 10.94 -21.83 -2.45
N ALA A 38 11.33 -23.09 -2.18
CA ALA A 38 11.58 -24.08 -3.22
C ALA A 38 10.28 -24.51 -3.91
N ASP A 39 9.18 -24.68 -3.18
CA ASP A 39 7.85 -24.98 -3.75
C ASP A 39 7.40 -23.84 -4.68
N VAL A 40 7.56 -22.59 -4.23
CA VAL A 40 7.22 -21.43 -5.07
C VAL A 40 8.08 -21.36 -6.32
N ALA A 41 9.39 -21.59 -6.20
CA ALA A 41 10.30 -21.58 -7.36
C ALA A 41 9.92 -22.66 -8.38
N ALA A 42 9.60 -23.87 -7.91
CA ALA A 42 9.16 -24.96 -8.75
C ALA A 42 7.83 -24.66 -9.47
N ALA A 43 6.84 -24.14 -8.73
CA ALA A 43 5.54 -23.79 -9.29
C ALA A 43 5.58 -22.59 -10.26
N ALA A 44 6.48 -21.63 -10.04
CA ALA A 44 6.71 -20.52 -10.95
C ALA A 44 7.68 -20.84 -12.09
N GLU A 45 8.13 -22.06 -12.22
CA GLU A 45 9.09 -22.56 -13.24
C GLU A 45 10.40 -21.76 -13.28
N VAL A 46 10.90 -21.33 -12.10
CA VAL A 46 12.16 -20.63 -11.97
C VAL A 46 13.13 -21.35 -11.04
N SER A 47 14.43 -21.11 -11.18
CA SER A 47 15.39 -21.61 -10.20
C SER A 47 15.31 -20.82 -8.89
N LYS A 48 15.62 -21.46 -7.75
CA LYS A 48 15.71 -20.80 -6.45
C LYS A 48 16.65 -19.58 -6.44
N PRO A 49 17.86 -19.63 -7.05
CA PRO A 49 18.69 -18.42 -7.21
C PRO A 49 18.03 -17.33 -8.04
N THR A 50 17.26 -17.70 -9.06
CA THR A 50 16.49 -16.74 -9.86
C THR A 50 15.43 -16.06 -9.01
N LEU A 51 14.68 -16.81 -8.20
CA LEU A 51 13.67 -16.26 -7.31
C LEU A 51 14.30 -15.25 -6.31
N PHE A 52 15.41 -15.61 -5.65
CA PHE A 52 16.08 -14.71 -4.72
C PHE A 52 16.69 -13.45 -5.37
N ARG A 53 16.88 -13.43 -6.66
CA ARG A 53 17.24 -12.21 -7.39
C ARG A 53 16.08 -11.21 -7.50
N TYR A 54 14.84 -11.68 -7.39
CA TYR A 54 13.62 -10.86 -7.42
C TYR A 54 13.10 -10.52 -6.03
N PHE A 55 13.16 -11.46 -5.08
CA PHE A 55 12.58 -11.33 -3.75
C PHE A 55 13.60 -11.70 -2.68
N ALA A 56 13.83 -10.79 -1.73
CA ALA A 56 14.82 -10.98 -0.68
C ALA A 56 14.38 -12.00 0.38
N SER A 57 13.07 -12.15 0.59
CA SER A 57 12.48 -13.04 1.59
C SER A 57 11.20 -13.72 1.09
N LYS A 58 10.71 -14.70 1.85
CA LYS A 58 9.43 -15.36 1.60
C LYS A 58 8.26 -14.40 1.80
N GLU A 59 8.37 -13.52 2.78
CA GLU A 59 7.40 -12.46 3.06
C GLU A 59 7.27 -11.49 1.87
N ASP A 60 8.37 -11.15 1.21
CA ASP A 60 8.36 -10.26 0.05
C ASP A 60 7.60 -10.85 -1.14
N LEU A 61 7.53 -12.19 -1.25
CA LEU A 61 6.71 -12.87 -2.25
C LEU A 61 5.22 -12.55 -2.07
N ALA A 62 4.74 -12.52 -0.83
CA ALA A 62 3.36 -12.19 -0.50
C ALA A 62 3.09 -10.68 -0.59
N LEU A 63 4.07 -9.86 -0.18
CA LEU A 63 3.89 -8.41 -0.02
C LEU A 63 4.24 -7.59 -1.26
N HIS A 64 4.57 -8.22 -2.39
CA HIS A 64 4.96 -7.50 -3.61
C HIS A 64 3.88 -6.49 -4.08
N ARG A 65 2.60 -6.84 -3.93
CA ARG A 65 1.50 -5.91 -4.25
C ARG A 65 1.56 -4.63 -3.43
N PHE A 66 2.04 -4.69 -2.19
CA PHE A 66 2.23 -3.50 -1.34
C PHE A 66 3.44 -2.67 -1.77
N ALA A 67 4.47 -3.31 -2.36
CA ALA A 67 5.62 -2.58 -2.90
C ALA A 67 5.23 -1.61 -4.03
N ASP A 68 4.23 -1.96 -4.83
CA ASP A 68 3.71 -1.10 -5.90
C ASP A 68 2.99 0.15 -5.35
N HIS A 69 2.53 0.11 -4.08
CA HIS A 69 1.85 1.20 -3.39
C HIS A 69 2.76 1.95 -2.40
N GLU A 70 4.03 1.54 -2.26
CA GLU A 70 4.96 2.09 -1.27
C GLU A 70 5.20 3.61 -1.46
N ASP A 71 5.28 4.07 -2.70
CA ASP A 71 5.46 5.48 -3.04
C ASP A 71 4.17 6.18 -3.52
N GLU A 72 3.01 5.52 -3.41
CA GLU A 72 1.75 6.02 -3.95
C GLU A 72 1.35 7.37 -3.36
N ALA A 73 1.39 7.51 -2.04
CA ALA A 73 1.08 8.78 -1.37
C ALA A 73 2.02 9.91 -1.82
N ALA A 74 3.32 9.61 -1.97
CA ALA A 74 4.30 10.56 -2.49
C ALA A 74 4.01 10.96 -3.94
N ARG A 75 3.63 9.98 -4.80
CA ARG A 75 3.23 10.25 -6.19
C ARG A 75 1.97 11.12 -6.27
N VAL A 76 0.99 10.88 -5.39
CA VAL A 76 -0.22 11.69 -5.29
C VAL A 76 0.12 13.15 -4.94
N VAL A 77 0.99 13.36 -3.95
CA VAL A 77 1.43 14.71 -3.55
C VAL A 77 2.17 15.42 -4.69
N ARG A 78 3.12 14.74 -5.36
CA ARG A 78 3.88 15.31 -6.49
C ARG A 78 3.01 15.56 -7.72
N GLY A 79 2.00 14.71 -7.96
CA GLY A 79 1.07 14.81 -9.09
C GLY A 79 -0.18 15.66 -8.83
N ARG A 80 -0.26 16.36 -7.69
CA ARG A 80 -1.41 17.19 -7.35
C ARG A 80 -1.64 18.32 -8.34
N THR A 81 -2.87 18.77 -8.45
CA THR A 81 -3.21 19.90 -9.32
C THR A 81 -2.67 21.21 -8.76
N THR A 82 -2.39 22.16 -9.64
CA THR A 82 -1.93 23.52 -9.23
C THR A 82 -2.96 24.15 -8.30
N GLY A 83 -2.52 24.60 -7.12
CA GLY A 83 -3.38 25.18 -6.10
C GLY A 83 -4.01 24.20 -5.12
N GLU A 84 -3.94 22.88 -5.38
CA GLU A 84 -4.37 21.84 -4.45
C GLU A 84 -3.28 21.62 -3.39
N THR A 85 -3.67 21.58 -2.11
CA THR A 85 -2.72 21.26 -1.03
C THR A 85 -2.37 19.77 -1.01
N PRO A 86 -1.19 19.37 -0.47
CA PRO A 86 -0.83 17.96 -0.32
C PRO A 86 -1.92 17.12 0.39
N LEU A 87 -2.48 17.67 1.47
CA LEU A 87 -3.50 16.96 2.26
C LEU A 87 -4.82 16.81 1.51
N GLU A 88 -5.24 17.80 0.72
CA GLU A 88 -6.43 17.70 -0.14
C GLU A 88 -6.27 16.66 -1.23
N ALA A 89 -5.10 16.59 -1.87
CA ALA A 89 -4.79 15.59 -2.87
C ALA A 89 -4.87 14.16 -2.29
N LEU A 90 -4.30 13.95 -1.11
CA LEU A 90 -4.34 12.67 -0.41
C LEU A 90 -5.75 12.29 0.06
N ARG A 91 -6.54 13.27 0.55
CA ARG A 91 -7.94 13.07 0.89
C ARG A 91 -8.74 12.62 -0.33
N ARG A 92 -8.65 13.37 -1.41
CA ARG A 92 -9.35 13.06 -2.68
C ARG A 92 -8.96 11.66 -3.15
N HIS A 93 -7.67 11.33 -3.18
CA HIS A 93 -7.19 10.02 -3.61
C HIS A 93 -7.76 8.87 -2.76
N PHE A 94 -7.81 9.04 -1.43
CA PHE A 94 -8.37 8.03 -0.53
C PHE A 94 -9.88 7.86 -0.74
N LEU A 95 -10.65 8.94 -0.90
CA LEU A 95 -12.09 8.90 -1.18
C LEU A 95 -12.37 8.25 -2.54
N ASP A 96 -11.63 8.62 -3.59
CA ASP A 96 -11.70 7.97 -4.90
C ASP A 96 -11.40 6.46 -4.82
N GLY A 97 -10.50 6.06 -3.92
CA GLY A 97 -10.22 4.65 -3.63
C GLY A 97 -11.42 3.94 -2.98
N LEU A 98 -12.10 4.58 -2.03
CA LEU A 98 -13.33 4.04 -1.42
C LEU A 98 -14.43 3.85 -2.48
N ASP A 99 -14.63 4.82 -3.35
CA ASP A 99 -15.64 4.76 -4.42
C ASP A 99 -15.38 3.62 -5.42
N ARG A 100 -14.10 3.30 -5.67
CA ARG A 100 -13.71 2.18 -6.54
C ARG A 100 -13.61 0.84 -5.82
N HIS A 101 -13.90 0.79 -4.53
CA HIS A 101 -13.66 -0.38 -3.68
C HIS A 101 -12.22 -0.92 -3.81
N ASP A 102 -11.25 -0.01 -3.83
CA ASP A 102 -9.84 -0.34 -3.95
C ASP A 102 -9.39 -1.15 -2.71
N PRO A 103 -8.79 -2.34 -2.88
CA PRO A 103 -8.34 -3.18 -1.76
C PRO A 103 -7.42 -2.46 -0.76
N VAL A 104 -6.66 -1.46 -1.19
CA VAL A 104 -5.77 -0.67 -0.33
C VAL A 104 -6.55 0.13 0.72
N THR A 105 -7.80 0.48 0.43
CA THR A 105 -8.70 1.17 1.39
C THR A 105 -9.34 0.22 2.41
N GLY A 106 -9.12 -1.08 2.29
CA GLY A 106 -9.77 -2.12 3.10
C GLY A 106 -11.26 -2.32 2.78
N LEU A 107 -11.83 -1.49 1.91
CA LEU A 107 -13.25 -1.54 1.53
C LEU A 107 -13.43 -2.39 0.27
N ASN A 108 -13.21 -3.70 0.39
CA ASN A 108 -13.36 -4.64 -0.72
C ASN A 108 -13.85 -5.98 -0.18
N ASP A 109 -14.94 -6.52 -0.73
CA ASP A 109 -15.57 -7.78 -0.32
C ASP A 109 -15.34 -8.93 -1.32
N ASP A 110 -14.40 -8.77 -2.25
CA ASP A 110 -13.94 -9.86 -3.09
C ASP A 110 -13.31 -10.99 -2.26
N ALA A 111 -13.73 -12.21 -2.53
CA ALA A 111 -13.33 -13.37 -1.75
C ALA A 111 -11.81 -13.61 -1.73
N GLU A 112 -11.11 -13.32 -2.83
CA GLU A 112 -9.64 -13.47 -2.92
C GLU A 112 -8.93 -12.37 -2.12
N VAL A 113 -9.46 -11.15 -2.15
CA VAL A 113 -8.93 -10.02 -1.34
C VAL A 113 -9.09 -10.31 0.14
N LEU A 114 -10.26 -10.78 0.57
CA LEU A 114 -10.50 -11.15 1.96
C LEU A 114 -9.61 -12.32 2.41
N ALA A 115 -9.48 -13.36 1.57
CA ALA A 115 -8.58 -14.46 1.87
C ALA A 115 -7.12 -14.02 2.01
N PHE A 116 -6.68 -13.10 1.17
CA PHE A 116 -5.35 -12.53 1.24
C PHE A 116 -5.14 -11.67 2.52
N HIS A 117 -6.12 -10.85 2.90
CA HIS A 117 -6.05 -10.08 4.14
C HIS A 117 -6.02 -10.98 5.38
N ARG A 118 -6.81 -12.10 5.40
CA ARG A 118 -6.73 -13.10 6.48
C ARG A 118 -5.34 -13.71 6.59
N LEU A 119 -4.75 -14.09 5.46
CA LEU A 119 -3.38 -14.60 5.39
C LEU A 119 -2.39 -13.57 5.95
N LEU A 120 -2.47 -12.33 5.48
CA LEU A 120 -1.58 -11.24 5.84
C LEU A 120 -1.62 -10.94 7.36
N TYR A 121 -2.80 -10.66 7.87
CA TYR A 121 -2.95 -10.27 9.28
C TYR A 121 -2.94 -11.47 10.24
N GLY A 122 -3.19 -12.67 9.75
CA GLY A 122 -3.07 -13.93 10.51
C GLY A 122 -1.63 -14.46 10.62
N THR A 123 -0.67 -13.91 9.87
CA THR A 123 0.72 -14.38 9.86
C THR A 123 1.65 -13.33 10.47
N PRO A 124 2.20 -13.53 11.69
CA PRO A 124 3.00 -12.52 12.39
C PRO A 124 4.22 -12.02 11.60
N SER A 125 4.90 -12.88 10.85
CA SER A 125 6.06 -12.49 10.04
C SER A 125 5.66 -11.58 8.86
N LEU A 126 4.50 -11.79 8.25
CA LEU A 126 3.95 -10.89 7.22
C LEU A 126 3.59 -9.52 7.80
N VAL A 127 2.95 -9.49 8.98
CA VAL A 127 2.63 -8.23 9.69
C VAL A 127 3.91 -7.47 10.00
N ALA A 128 4.94 -8.13 10.56
CA ALA A 128 6.22 -7.50 10.87
C ALA A 128 6.89 -6.93 9.59
N ARG A 129 6.84 -7.68 8.49
CA ARG A 129 7.40 -7.22 7.21
C ARG A 129 6.59 -6.06 6.62
N LEU A 130 5.26 -6.05 6.77
CA LEU A 130 4.39 -4.95 6.35
C LEU A 130 4.76 -3.63 7.03
N PHE A 131 5.16 -3.64 8.31
CA PHE A 131 5.64 -2.43 8.99
C PHE A 131 6.90 -1.84 8.33
N ALA A 132 7.78 -2.67 7.77
CA ALA A 132 8.94 -2.17 7.04
C ALA A 132 8.53 -1.46 5.72
N TYR A 133 7.46 -1.92 5.05
CA TYR A 133 6.87 -1.23 3.90
C TYR A 133 6.25 0.10 4.32
N THR A 134 5.50 0.11 5.43
CA THR A 134 4.91 1.34 5.99
C THR A 134 5.98 2.40 6.27
N GLY A 135 7.12 2.02 6.88
CA GLY A 135 8.23 2.95 7.12
C GLY A 135 8.78 3.57 5.83
N ARG A 136 8.94 2.78 4.76
CA ARG A 136 9.38 3.34 3.46
C ARG A 136 8.34 4.25 2.81
N SER A 137 7.04 3.94 2.98
CA SER A 137 5.95 4.83 2.54
C SER A 137 5.98 6.16 3.29
N GLU A 138 6.24 6.14 4.59
CA GLU A 138 6.41 7.34 5.42
C GLU A 138 7.61 8.17 4.95
N ASP A 139 8.77 7.55 4.69
CA ASP A 139 9.96 8.23 4.20
C ASP A 139 9.72 8.87 2.81
N ALA A 140 9.08 8.14 1.89
CA ALA A 140 8.75 8.64 0.57
C ALA A 140 7.78 9.84 0.61
N LEU A 141 6.74 9.74 1.46
CA LEU A 141 5.78 10.82 1.65
C LEU A 141 6.42 12.03 2.32
N ALA A 142 7.28 11.83 3.35
CA ALA A 142 7.99 12.91 4.01
C ALA A 142 8.84 13.72 3.02
N ALA A 143 9.56 13.04 2.12
CA ALA A 143 10.33 13.69 1.06
C ALA A 143 9.42 14.54 0.15
N ALA A 144 8.27 14.00 -0.28
CA ALA A 144 7.34 14.73 -1.14
C ALA A 144 6.68 15.93 -0.44
N LEU A 145 6.42 15.81 0.86
CA LEU A 145 5.89 16.91 1.67
C LEU A 145 6.93 18.04 1.87
N ALA A 146 8.20 17.67 2.12
CA ALA A 146 9.29 18.64 2.22
C ALA A 146 9.48 19.39 0.89
N GLU A 147 9.52 18.68 -0.26
CA GLU A 147 9.57 19.28 -1.59
C GLU A 147 8.41 20.29 -1.82
N ALA A 148 7.19 19.94 -1.39
CA ALA A 148 6.02 20.79 -1.54
C ALA A 148 6.04 22.05 -0.64
N ALA A 149 6.77 22.01 0.47
CA ALA A 149 6.86 23.07 1.45
C ALA A 149 7.98 24.08 1.15
N GLU A 150 9.05 23.69 0.44
CA GLU A 150 10.17 24.57 0.04
C GLU A 150 9.72 25.82 -0.74
N GLU A 151 8.57 25.74 -1.40
CA GLU A 151 7.95 26.88 -2.09
C GLU A 151 7.43 27.98 -1.13
N LYS A 152 7.37 27.77 0.19
CA LYS A 152 6.70 28.64 1.17
C LYS A 152 7.44 28.84 2.51
N GLU A 153 8.76 28.81 2.58
CA GLU A 153 9.47 28.78 3.87
C GLU A 153 8.99 27.61 4.75
N GLY A 154 9.18 26.41 4.27
CA GLY A 154 8.53 25.22 4.79
C GLY A 154 9.11 24.66 6.08
N PRO A 155 8.39 23.72 6.70
CA PRO A 155 8.83 23.04 7.90
C PRO A 155 10.13 22.28 7.66
N ASP A 156 10.92 22.12 8.72
CA ASP A 156 12.11 21.31 8.70
C ASP A 156 11.81 19.82 8.41
N ASP A 157 12.83 19.02 8.17
CA ASP A 157 12.73 17.59 7.86
C ASP A 157 11.90 16.82 8.92
N ILE A 158 12.03 17.17 10.21
CA ILE A 158 11.28 16.49 11.28
C ILE A 158 9.78 16.77 11.19
N THR A 159 9.36 17.97 10.78
CA THR A 159 7.94 18.30 10.61
C THR A 159 7.33 17.52 9.46
N ALA A 160 8.01 17.40 8.33
CA ALA A 160 7.58 16.59 7.19
C ALA A 160 7.45 15.11 7.56
N ARG A 161 8.41 14.58 8.32
CA ARG A 161 8.37 13.18 8.81
C ARG A 161 7.22 12.92 9.77
N ILE A 162 6.98 13.83 10.72
CA ILE A 162 5.84 13.73 11.64
C ILE A 162 4.52 13.78 10.87
N ALA A 163 4.39 14.68 9.90
CA ALA A 163 3.20 14.77 9.06
C ALA A 163 2.96 13.50 8.25
N ALA A 164 3.99 12.97 7.60
CA ALA A 164 3.91 11.72 6.84
C ALA A 164 3.46 10.54 7.72
N GLY A 165 4.08 10.38 8.90
CA GLY A 165 3.70 9.34 9.85
C GLY A 165 2.24 9.43 10.30
N GLN A 166 1.75 10.65 10.60
CA GLN A 166 0.34 10.85 10.97
C GLN A 166 -0.61 10.50 9.82
N ILE A 167 -0.32 10.94 8.60
CA ILE A 167 -1.14 10.68 7.41
C ILE A 167 -1.21 9.18 7.12
N ILE A 168 -0.07 8.52 7.04
CA ILE A 168 0.00 7.07 6.77
C ILE A 168 -0.69 6.27 7.89
N ALA A 169 -0.49 6.65 9.16
CA ALA A 169 -1.18 6.01 10.27
C ALA A 169 -2.71 6.14 10.17
N VAL A 170 -3.22 7.32 9.83
CA VAL A 170 -4.65 7.56 9.66
C VAL A 170 -5.22 6.71 8.52
N GLN A 171 -4.59 6.72 7.34
CA GLN A 171 -5.03 5.90 6.21
C GLN A 171 -5.03 4.41 6.54
N ARG A 172 -3.99 3.91 7.21
CA ARG A 172 -3.90 2.52 7.66
C ARG A 172 -5.02 2.16 8.66
N ILE A 173 -5.31 3.03 9.63
CA ILE A 173 -6.38 2.79 10.62
C ILE A 173 -7.74 2.72 9.93
N LEU A 174 -8.02 3.65 9.01
CA LEU A 174 -9.27 3.65 8.23
C LEU A 174 -9.40 2.36 7.40
N ALA A 175 -8.34 1.96 6.71
CA ALA A 175 -8.34 0.74 5.90
C ALA A 175 -8.54 -0.52 6.76
N GLN A 176 -7.89 -0.61 7.93
CA GLN A 176 -8.07 -1.73 8.85
C GLN A 176 -9.49 -1.81 9.41
N GLU A 177 -10.11 -0.67 9.74
CA GLU A 177 -11.50 -0.65 10.23
C GLU A 177 -12.49 -1.06 9.13
N ASN A 178 -12.30 -0.59 7.90
CA ASN A 178 -13.10 -0.99 6.75
C ASN A 178 -13.01 -2.51 6.54
N TRP A 179 -11.79 -3.04 6.46
CA TRP A 179 -11.55 -4.48 6.33
C TRP A 179 -12.20 -5.28 7.47
N ARG A 180 -12.05 -4.85 8.72
CA ARG A 180 -12.64 -5.53 9.88
C ARG A 180 -14.16 -5.64 9.78
N ARG A 181 -14.83 -4.61 9.27
CA ARG A 181 -16.29 -4.59 9.08
C ARG A 181 -16.72 -5.54 7.96
N VAL A 182 -16.00 -5.54 6.84
CA VAL A 182 -16.28 -6.43 5.72
C VAL A 182 -16.00 -7.88 6.12
N GLU A 183 -14.91 -8.15 6.81
CA GLU A 183 -14.57 -9.48 7.35
C GLU A 183 -15.64 -10.01 8.34
N ALA A 184 -16.30 -9.12 9.08
CA ALA A 184 -17.41 -9.45 9.96
C ALA A 184 -18.74 -9.74 9.20
N GLY A 185 -18.73 -9.70 7.87
CA GLY A 185 -19.87 -10.06 7.01
C GLY A 185 -20.67 -8.88 6.46
N ALA A 186 -20.21 -7.64 6.65
CA ALA A 186 -20.80 -6.49 5.97
C ALA A 186 -20.35 -6.45 4.51
N THR A 187 -21.22 -5.97 3.60
CA THR A 187 -20.80 -5.74 2.21
C THR A 187 -19.99 -4.45 2.09
N ALA A 188 -19.07 -4.39 1.13
CA ALA A 188 -18.30 -3.16 0.84
C ALA A 188 -19.25 -1.98 0.56
N TRP A 189 -20.30 -2.21 -0.20
CA TRP A 189 -21.32 -1.22 -0.49
C TRP A 189 -22.06 -0.73 0.78
N GLY A 190 -22.40 -1.63 1.70
CA GLY A 190 -23.06 -1.28 2.96
C GLY A 190 -22.18 -0.49 3.94
N VAL A 191 -20.86 -0.70 3.90
CA VAL A 191 -19.88 -0.01 4.74
C VAL A 191 -19.49 1.36 4.14
N HIS A 192 -19.57 1.54 2.82
CA HIS A 192 -19.08 2.69 2.08
C HIS A 192 -19.50 4.06 2.66
N PRO A 193 -20.79 4.35 2.97
CA PRO A 193 -21.18 5.67 3.50
C PRO A 193 -20.51 6.02 4.82
N ASP A 194 -20.36 5.03 5.71
CA ASP A 194 -19.68 5.20 6.99
C ASP A 194 -18.17 5.37 6.80
N ALA A 195 -17.57 4.63 5.85
CA ALA A 195 -16.16 4.73 5.51
C ALA A 195 -15.81 6.12 4.98
N VAL A 196 -16.64 6.68 4.09
CA VAL A 196 -16.50 8.06 3.59
C VAL A 196 -16.62 9.06 4.75
N THR A 197 -17.62 8.92 5.62
CA THR A 197 -17.82 9.81 6.78
C THR A 197 -16.60 9.76 7.72
N ALA A 198 -16.08 8.56 7.99
CA ALA A 198 -14.91 8.37 8.84
C ALA A 198 -13.64 8.99 8.19
N ALA A 199 -13.45 8.82 6.90
CA ALA A 199 -12.35 9.41 6.16
C ALA A 199 -12.39 10.95 6.20
N GLU A 200 -13.54 11.55 5.88
CA GLU A 200 -13.73 13.00 5.93
C GLU A 200 -13.41 13.59 7.31
N ARG A 201 -13.90 12.92 8.36
CA ARG A 201 -13.61 13.31 9.74
C ARG A 201 -12.12 13.22 10.06
N ALA A 202 -11.47 12.15 9.66
CA ALA A 202 -10.05 11.92 9.94
C ALA A 202 -9.17 12.94 9.20
N PHE A 203 -9.43 13.24 7.93
CA PHE A 203 -8.72 14.27 7.19
C PHE A 203 -8.99 15.68 7.71
N THR A 204 -10.20 15.95 8.25
CA THR A 204 -10.48 17.21 8.96
C THR A 204 -9.65 17.36 10.23
N MET A 205 -9.46 16.27 10.99
CA MET A 205 -8.57 16.27 12.16
C MET A 205 -7.11 16.52 11.76
N LEU A 206 -6.63 15.89 10.70
CA LEU A 206 -5.29 16.12 10.17
C LEU A 206 -5.08 17.59 9.75
N ARG A 207 -6.06 18.19 9.09
CA ARG A 207 -5.98 19.61 8.66
C ARG A 207 -5.69 20.54 9.83
N SER A 208 -6.31 20.33 10.97
CA SER A 208 -6.11 21.15 12.17
C SER A 208 -4.69 21.02 12.75
N GLY A 209 -4.07 19.83 12.63
CA GLY A 209 -2.73 19.55 13.14
C GLY A 209 -1.60 19.72 12.11
N LEU A 210 -1.94 19.77 10.81
CA LEU A 210 -1.00 19.79 9.70
C LEU A 210 -1.13 21.10 8.88
N ALA A 211 -1.32 22.23 9.53
CA ALA A 211 -1.54 23.53 8.88
C ALA A 211 -0.56 23.87 7.72
N PRO A 212 0.75 23.52 7.77
CA PRO A 212 1.67 23.77 6.65
C PRO A 212 1.33 22.99 5.36
N TYR A 213 0.50 21.93 5.46
CA TYR A 213 0.11 21.03 4.36
C TYR A 213 -1.40 21.02 4.06
N ALA A 214 -2.16 21.84 4.77
CA ALA A 214 -3.63 21.92 4.68
C ALA A 214 -4.12 22.93 3.64
#